data_d87d051792eb1c9e09519869005d2c78
#
_entry.id   d87d051792eb1c9e09519869005d2c78
#
_cell.length_a   1.000
_cell.length_b   1.000
_cell.length_c   1.000
_cell.angle_alpha   90.00
_cell.angle_beta   90.00
_cell.angle_gamma   90.00
#
_symmetry.space_group_name_H-M   'P 1'
#
loop_
_entity.id
_entity.type
_entity.pdbx_description
1 polymer ?
#
loop_
_entity_poly.entity_id
_entity_poly.type
_entity_poly.pdbx_seq_one_letter_code
_entity_poly.pdbx_strand_id
1 'polypeptide(L)'
;MALLDAIEARGFVAAGRTEREVEKDIYALAELDFGVTEHWHKRICRAGANAKCTARDNPPVLTIAADDLVYLDLGPVFENWEADVGRSYVVGDDPLKHALVADLSRGFDAMQAAYQGNQDITGAALYALATDWAEQQGWRFGGVIGGHIVGEFPHAHLPGEKDFYRINPANTGRLRDPDPLGQDRLWIGEIHLVSVDGSFGGFYERLLD
;
A
#
# COMPACT_ATOMS: atom_id res chain seq x y z
N MET A 1 -7.61 -2.58 8.72
CA MET A 1 -8.21 -3.79 8.10
C MET A 1 -9.74 -3.72 8.07
N ALA A 2 -10.45 -3.49 9.19
CA ALA A 2 -11.93 -3.47 9.22
C ALA A 2 -12.59 -2.57 8.15
N LEU A 3 -12.01 -1.41 7.83
CA LEU A 3 -12.51 -0.55 6.75
C LEU A 3 -12.44 -1.24 5.38
N LEU A 4 -11.31 -1.89 5.05
CA LEU A 4 -11.18 -2.64 3.79
C LEU A 4 -12.18 -3.82 3.70
N ASP A 5 -12.39 -4.52 4.82
CA ASP A 5 -13.35 -5.63 4.89
C ASP A 5 -14.79 -5.12 4.70
N ALA A 6 -15.11 -3.95 5.24
CA ALA A 6 -16.41 -3.30 5.04
C ALA A 6 -16.61 -2.83 3.58
N ILE A 7 -15.58 -2.29 2.93
CA ILE A 7 -15.61 -1.93 1.52
C ILE A 7 -15.90 -3.14 0.64
N GLU A 8 -15.24 -4.26 0.92
CA GLU A 8 -15.42 -5.52 0.21
C GLU A 8 -16.86 -6.07 0.41
N ALA A 9 -17.32 -6.10 1.65
CA ALA A 9 -18.68 -6.54 1.98
C ALA A 9 -19.79 -5.70 1.32
N ARG A 10 -19.52 -4.42 1.05
CA ARG A 10 -20.45 -3.50 0.34
C ARG A 10 -20.35 -3.63 -1.18
N GLY A 11 -19.37 -4.37 -1.72
CA GLY A 11 -19.18 -4.53 -3.16
C GLY A 11 -18.86 -3.22 -3.89
N PHE A 12 -18.12 -2.31 -3.25
CA PHE A 12 -17.84 -1.01 -3.86
C PHE A 12 -16.95 -1.12 -5.09
N VAL A 13 -16.05 -2.09 -5.14
CA VAL A 13 -15.20 -2.36 -6.29
C VAL A 13 -15.96 -3.26 -7.27
N ALA A 14 -16.56 -2.67 -8.29
CA ALA A 14 -17.38 -3.40 -9.26
C ALA A 14 -17.26 -2.80 -10.66
N ALA A 15 -17.40 -3.64 -11.69
CA ALA A 15 -17.43 -3.21 -13.08
C ALA A 15 -18.51 -2.15 -13.33
N GLY A 16 -18.21 -1.19 -14.21
CA GLY A 16 -19.11 -0.09 -14.59
C GLY A 16 -19.05 1.12 -13.64
N ARG A 17 -18.38 1.02 -12.51
CA ARG A 17 -18.15 2.15 -11.60
C ARG A 17 -16.85 2.87 -11.94
N THR A 18 -16.82 4.17 -11.75
CA THR A 18 -15.58 4.93 -11.88
C THR A 18 -14.75 4.88 -10.58
N GLU A 19 -13.43 5.00 -10.69
CA GLU A 19 -12.52 5.12 -9.53
C GLU A 19 -13.01 6.19 -8.55
N ARG A 20 -13.48 7.34 -9.08
CA ARG A 20 -13.98 8.46 -8.26
C ARG A 20 -15.28 8.14 -7.51
N GLU A 21 -16.19 7.37 -8.09
CA GLU A 21 -17.41 6.92 -7.40
C GLU A 21 -17.06 5.97 -6.25
N VAL A 22 -16.11 5.07 -6.47
CA VAL A 22 -15.59 4.17 -5.43
C VAL A 22 -14.94 4.98 -4.29
N GLU A 23 -14.05 5.92 -4.62
CA GLU A 23 -13.43 6.81 -3.62
C GLU A 23 -14.46 7.57 -2.79
N LYS A 24 -15.51 8.09 -3.44
CA LYS A 24 -16.57 8.84 -2.76
C LYS A 24 -17.34 7.97 -1.76
N ASP A 25 -17.68 6.75 -2.16
CA ASP A 25 -18.42 5.82 -1.28
C ASP A 25 -17.53 5.34 -0.12
N ILE A 26 -16.23 5.15 -0.35
CA ILE A 26 -15.27 4.86 0.74
C ILE A 26 -15.22 5.99 1.75
N TYR A 27 -15.26 7.25 1.33
CA TYR A 27 -15.34 8.40 2.25
C TYR A 27 -16.57 8.34 3.12
N ALA A 28 -17.73 8.18 2.48
CA ALA A 28 -19.00 8.12 3.20
C ALA A 28 -19.02 6.95 4.20
N LEU A 29 -18.51 5.79 3.79
CA LEU A 29 -18.39 4.62 4.67
C LEU A 29 -17.45 4.89 5.85
N ALA A 30 -16.27 5.47 5.60
CA ALA A 30 -15.28 5.77 6.63
C ALA A 30 -15.84 6.76 7.67
N GLU A 31 -16.55 7.79 7.22
CA GLU A 31 -17.20 8.76 8.11
C GLU A 31 -18.35 8.13 8.90
N LEU A 32 -19.29 7.45 8.22
CA LEU A 32 -20.53 6.97 8.83
C LEU A 32 -20.31 5.77 9.76
N ASP A 33 -19.51 4.79 9.35
CA ASP A 33 -19.38 3.52 10.07
C ASP A 33 -18.14 3.49 10.99
N PHE A 34 -17.15 4.34 10.75
CA PHE A 34 -15.87 4.34 11.47
C PHE A 34 -15.54 5.69 12.15
N GLY A 35 -16.35 6.73 11.95
CA GLY A 35 -16.12 8.06 12.52
C GLY A 35 -14.88 8.77 11.97
N VAL A 36 -14.36 8.36 10.81
CA VAL A 36 -13.18 8.95 10.19
C VAL A 36 -13.55 10.22 9.44
N THR A 37 -13.08 11.36 9.92
CA THR A 37 -13.30 12.67 9.30
C THR A 37 -12.04 13.21 8.62
N GLU A 38 -10.88 12.70 9.00
CA GLU A 38 -9.58 13.13 8.48
C GLU A 38 -8.87 11.98 7.75
N HIS A 39 -8.14 12.35 6.70
CA HIS A 39 -7.25 11.45 5.97
C HIS A 39 -5.91 12.16 5.77
N TRP A 40 -4.81 11.51 6.14
CA TRP A 40 -3.49 12.14 6.11
C TRP A 40 -2.89 12.23 4.69
N HIS A 41 -3.35 11.39 3.77
CA HIS A 41 -3.10 11.51 2.34
C HIS A 41 -4.36 11.33 1.52
N LYS A 42 -4.27 11.64 0.22
CA LYS A 42 -5.42 11.45 -0.68
C LYS A 42 -5.72 9.95 -0.81
N ARG A 43 -6.99 9.58 -0.76
CA ARG A 43 -7.40 8.22 -1.10
C ARG A 43 -7.08 7.93 -2.55
N ILE A 44 -6.65 6.71 -2.78
CA ILE A 44 -6.32 6.22 -4.10
C ILE A 44 -7.19 5.00 -4.40
N CYS A 45 -7.93 5.08 -5.50
CA CYS A 45 -8.53 3.95 -6.18
C CYS A 45 -7.93 3.92 -7.59
N ARG A 46 -7.31 2.83 -7.98
CA ARG A 46 -6.67 2.65 -9.28
C ARG A 46 -7.17 1.39 -9.94
N ALA A 47 -7.71 1.52 -11.16
CA ALA A 47 -8.28 0.42 -11.93
C ALA A 47 -7.54 0.21 -13.25
N GLY A 48 -7.45 -1.02 -13.70
CA GLY A 48 -6.91 -1.39 -15.01
C GLY A 48 -5.53 -0.81 -15.28
N ALA A 49 -5.39 0.01 -16.32
CA ALA A 49 -4.10 0.63 -16.66
C ALA A 49 -3.56 1.56 -15.55
N ASN A 50 -4.42 2.13 -14.72
CA ASN A 50 -4.01 2.97 -13.59
C ASN A 50 -3.44 2.15 -12.42
N ALA A 51 -3.72 0.87 -12.32
CA ALA A 51 -3.21 0.01 -11.25
C ALA A 51 -1.68 -0.23 -11.29
N LYS A 52 -1.02 0.24 -12.32
CA LYS A 52 0.46 0.28 -12.42
C LYS A 52 1.06 1.60 -11.94
N CYS A 53 0.23 2.60 -11.70
CA CYS A 53 0.67 3.93 -11.27
C CYS A 53 0.98 3.93 -9.79
N THR A 54 1.94 4.77 -9.39
CA THR A 54 2.29 5.02 -8.00
C THR A 54 1.41 6.15 -7.41
N ALA A 55 1.49 6.35 -6.09
CA ALA A 55 0.79 7.45 -5.41
C ALA A 55 1.12 8.85 -5.96
N ARG A 56 2.32 9.03 -6.56
CA ARG A 56 2.75 10.31 -7.15
C ARG A 56 2.11 10.62 -8.49
N ASP A 57 1.65 9.59 -9.18
CA ASP A 57 1.03 9.74 -10.49
C ASP A 57 -0.38 10.32 -10.35
N ASN A 58 -0.83 11.01 -11.39
CA ASN A 58 -2.17 11.58 -11.43
C ASN A 58 -2.84 11.22 -12.77
N PRO A 59 -3.10 9.93 -13.01
CA PRO A 59 -3.72 9.48 -14.24
C PRO A 59 -5.17 9.94 -14.36
N PRO A 60 -5.74 9.97 -15.57
CA PRO A 60 -7.17 10.20 -15.76
C PRO A 60 -7.99 9.13 -15.02
N VAL A 61 -9.17 9.54 -14.52
CA VAL A 61 -10.12 8.62 -13.89
C VAL A 61 -10.62 7.61 -14.91
N LEU A 62 -10.56 6.32 -14.56
CA LEU A 62 -11.09 5.23 -15.36
C LEU A 62 -12.41 4.71 -14.81
N THR A 63 -13.19 4.07 -15.69
CA THR A 63 -14.30 3.20 -15.33
C THR A 63 -13.76 1.77 -15.22
N ILE A 64 -14.05 1.09 -14.12
CA ILE A 64 -13.64 -0.27 -13.85
C ILE A 64 -14.27 -1.21 -14.90
N ALA A 65 -13.44 -1.92 -15.63
CA ALA A 65 -13.88 -2.93 -16.60
C ALA A 65 -14.19 -4.27 -15.91
N ALA A 66 -14.83 -5.19 -16.66
CA ALA A 66 -15.30 -6.47 -16.13
C ALA A 66 -14.16 -7.46 -15.78
N ASP A 67 -12.93 -7.14 -16.18
CA ASP A 67 -11.75 -7.98 -15.98
C ASP A 67 -10.57 -7.18 -15.37
N ASP A 68 -10.84 -6.01 -14.77
CA ASP A 68 -9.80 -5.17 -14.21
C ASP A 68 -9.21 -5.73 -12.90
N LEU A 69 -7.95 -5.40 -12.67
CA LEU A 69 -7.37 -5.36 -11.34
C LEU A 69 -7.53 -3.94 -10.81
N VAL A 70 -7.98 -3.82 -9.57
CA VAL A 70 -8.20 -2.56 -8.87
C VAL A 70 -7.44 -2.58 -7.56
N TYR A 71 -6.72 -1.52 -7.20
CA TYR A 71 -6.21 -1.39 -5.85
C TYR A 71 -6.73 -0.13 -5.15
N LEU A 72 -6.81 -0.24 -3.85
CA LEU A 72 -7.09 0.84 -2.92
C LEU A 72 -5.87 1.09 -2.05
N ASP A 73 -5.62 2.37 -1.76
CA ASP A 73 -4.57 2.87 -0.89
C ASP A 73 -5.21 3.99 -0.05
N LEU A 74 -5.33 3.76 1.25
CA LEU A 74 -6.20 4.52 2.15
C LEU A 74 -5.44 4.94 3.41
N GLY A 75 -5.39 6.26 3.65
CA GLY A 75 -4.77 6.87 4.84
C GLY A 75 -5.77 7.48 5.83
N PRO A 76 -6.69 6.72 6.44
CA PRO A 76 -7.60 7.27 7.44
C PRO A 76 -6.89 7.60 8.75
N VAL A 77 -7.36 8.63 9.45
CA VAL A 77 -6.86 8.98 10.78
C VAL A 77 -7.84 8.47 11.84
N PHE A 78 -7.33 7.64 12.76
CA PHE A 78 -8.09 7.12 13.90
C PHE A 78 -7.49 7.64 15.21
N GLU A 79 -8.30 8.31 16.02
CA GLU A 79 -7.88 8.79 17.35
C GLU A 79 -6.53 9.54 17.32
N ASN A 80 -6.33 10.38 16.32
CA ASN A 80 -5.10 11.12 16.00
C ASN A 80 -3.91 10.28 15.49
N TRP A 81 -4.11 9.00 15.17
CA TRP A 81 -3.06 8.17 14.58
C TRP A 81 -3.33 7.96 13.09
N GLU A 82 -2.27 8.08 12.31
CA GLU A 82 -2.28 7.77 10.89
C GLU A 82 -2.33 6.26 10.68
N ALA A 83 -3.39 5.78 10.06
CA ALA A 83 -3.41 4.44 9.51
C ALA A 83 -3.05 4.50 8.02
N ASP A 84 -2.45 3.43 7.53
CA ASP A 84 -2.16 3.25 6.11
C ASP A 84 -2.40 1.81 5.72
N VAL A 85 -3.28 1.61 4.76
CA VAL A 85 -3.70 0.28 4.35
C VAL A 85 -4.03 0.24 2.86
N GLY A 86 -3.46 -0.73 2.16
CA GLY A 86 -3.72 -0.98 0.75
C GLY A 86 -4.13 -2.40 0.47
N ARG A 87 -5.04 -2.59 -0.48
CA ARG A 87 -5.50 -3.91 -0.94
C ARG A 87 -5.86 -3.87 -2.41
N SER A 88 -5.53 -4.96 -3.11
CA SER A 88 -5.95 -5.18 -4.49
C SER A 88 -7.11 -6.16 -4.60
N TYR A 89 -7.94 -5.94 -5.61
CA TYR A 89 -9.12 -6.72 -5.95
C TYR A 89 -9.09 -7.09 -7.42
N VAL A 90 -9.53 -8.30 -7.75
CA VAL A 90 -9.76 -8.70 -9.15
C VAL A 90 -11.24 -8.62 -9.44
N VAL A 91 -11.59 -7.90 -10.50
CA VAL A 91 -12.92 -7.93 -11.08
C VAL A 91 -12.87 -8.92 -12.24
N GLY A 92 -13.66 -9.99 -12.17
CA GLY A 92 -13.61 -11.09 -13.15
C GLY A 92 -12.74 -12.27 -12.72
N ASP A 93 -12.37 -13.12 -13.69
CA ASP A 93 -11.84 -14.46 -13.43
C ASP A 93 -10.43 -14.69 -14.02
N ASP A 94 -9.69 -13.63 -14.37
CA ASP A 94 -8.34 -13.77 -14.93
C ASP A 94 -7.38 -14.42 -13.91
N PRO A 95 -6.89 -15.65 -14.17
CA PRO A 95 -6.08 -16.40 -13.22
C PRO A 95 -4.74 -15.74 -12.93
N LEU A 96 -4.18 -14.96 -13.87
CA LEU A 96 -2.90 -14.26 -13.63
C LEU A 96 -3.09 -13.08 -12.69
N LYS A 97 -4.22 -12.35 -12.80
CA LYS A 97 -4.54 -11.24 -11.88
C LYS A 97 -4.81 -11.79 -10.48
N HIS A 98 -5.54 -12.90 -10.35
CA HIS A 98 -5.72 -13.58 -9.07
C HIS A 98 -4.41 -14.08 -8.47
N ALA A 99 -3.50 -14.62 -9.28
CA ALA A 99 -2.18 -15.04 -8.82
C ALA A 99 -1.37 -13.83 -8.30
N LEU A 100 -1.37 -12.69 -9.03
CA LEU A 100 -0.69 -11.48 -8.57
C LEU A 100 -1.24 -10.98 -7.23
N VAL A 101 -2.58 -10.94 -7.07
CA VAL A 101 -3.20 -10.49 -5.81
C VAL A 101 -2.86 -11.41 -4.64
N ALA A 102 -2.83 -12.73 -4.87
CA ALA A 102 -2.38 -13.69 -3.86
C ALA A 102 -0.90 -13.50 -3.51
N ASP A 103 -0.07 -13.17 -4.48
CA ASP A 103 1.36 -12.92 -4.26
C ASP A 103 1.64 -11.61 -3.55
N LEU A 104 0.81 -10.59 -3.71
CA LEU A 104 0.93 -9.33 -2.95
C LEU A 104 0.94 -9.56 -1.44
N SER A 105 -0.03 -10.31 -0.92
CA SER A 105 -0.09 -10.62 0.52
C SER A 105 1.05 -11.53 0.96
N ARG A 106 1.45 -12.53 0.15
CA ARG A 106 2.60 -13.40 0.45
C ARG A 106 3.93 -12.64 0.47
N GLY A 107 4.09 -11.67 -0.44
CA GLY A 107 5.25 -10.77 -0.44
C GLY A 107 5.31 -9.91 0.81
N PHE A 108 4.17 -9.39 1.23
CA PHE A 108 4.08 -8.67 2.49
C PHE A 108 4.43 -9.56 3.69
N ASP A 109 3.91 -10.78 3.76
CA ASP A 109 4.20 -11.71 4.85
C ASP A 109 5.71 -12.05 4.90
N ALA A 110 6.36 -12.21 3.75
CA ALA A 110 7.81 -12.41 3.69
C ALA A 110 8.58 -11.19 4.20
N MET A 111 8.16 -10.00 3.82
CA MET A 111 8.72 -8.74 4.27
C MET A 111 8.55 -8.54 5.77
N GLN A 112 7.36 -8.79 6.30
CA GLN A 112 7.05 -8.73 7.74
C GLN A 112 7.88 -9.73 8.54
N ALA A 113 7.99 -10.97 8.07
CA ALA A 113 8.80 -11.99 8.73
C ALA A 113 10.29 -11.59 8.80
N ALA A 114 10.83 -10.99 7.73
CA ALA A 114 12.20 -10.49 7.72
C ALA A 114 12.40 -9.31 8.68
N TYR A 115 11.46 -8.38 8.74
CA TYR A 115 11.46 -7.27 9.68
C TYR A 115 11.40 -7.76 11.14
N GLN A 116 10.51 -8.69 11.44
CA GLN A 116 10.37 -9.24 12.79
C GLN A 116 11.54 -10.13 13.21
N GLY A 117 12.08 -10.90 12.28
CA GLY A 117 13.18 -11.85 12.54
C GLY A 117 14.58 -11.23 12.63
N ASN A 118 14.76 -9.99 12.18
CA ASN A 118 16.08 -9.35 12.15
C ASN A 118 16.03 -7.94 12.76
N GLN A 119 16.58 -7.80 13.98
CA GLN A 119 16.60 -6.54 14.71
C GLN A 119 17.51 -5.48 14.07
N ASP A 120 18.48 -5.89 13.26
CA ASP A 120 19.43 -5.00 12.58
C ASP A 120 19.06 -4.75 11.11
N ILE A 121 17.86 -5.14 10.68
CA ILE A 121 17.45 -4.97 9.28
C ILE A 121 17.43 -3.50 8.89
N THR A 122 18.01 -3.19 7.73
CA THR A 122 18.03 -1.84 7.17
C THR A 122 16.91 -1.64 6.16
N GLY A 123 16.55 -0.38 5.88
CA GLY A 123 15.59 -0.08 4.82
C GLY A 123 16.04 -0.60 3.45
N ALA A 124 17.34 -0.48 3.15
CA ALA A 124 17.91 -1.01 1.91
C ALA A 124 17.81 -2.54 1.82
N ALA A 125 18.09 -3.26 2.90
CA ALA A 125 18.01 -4.72 2.93
C ALA A 125 16.56 -5.21 2.78
N LEU A 126 15.61 -4.54 3.44
CA LEU A 126 14.21 -4.91 3.34
C LEU A 126 13.62 -4.60 1.96
N TYR A 127 14.03 -3.49 1.35
CA TYR A 127 13.67 -3.17 -0.04
C TYR A 127 14.21 -4.21 -1.03
N ALA A 128 15.48 -4.58 -0.89
CA ALA A 128 16.11 -5.61 -1.72
C ALA A 128 15.36 -6.94 -1.60
N LEU A 129 15.01 -7.35 -0.37
CA LEU A 129 14.23 -8.57 -0.14
C LEU A 129 12.88 -8.53 -0.88
N ALA A 130 12.14 -7.42 -0.81
CA ALA A 130 10.86 -7.28 -1.51
C ALA A 130 11.02 -7.36 -3.03
N THR A 131 12.07 -6.73 -3.57
CA THR A 131 12.39 -6.76 -5.00
C THR A 131 12.78 -8.16 -5.47
N ASP A 132 13.70 -8.81 -4.76
CA ASP A 132 14.16 -10.16 -5.07
C ASP A 132 13.01 -11.18 -4.97
N TRP A 133 12.15 -11.01 -3.97
CA TRP A 133 10.96 -11.84 -3.81
C TRP A 133 10.01 -11.70 -5.01
N ALA A 134 9.74 -10.48 -5.45
CA ALA A 134 8.90 -10.23 -6.62
C ALA A 134 9.46 -10.92 -7.88
N GLU A 135 10.76 -10.79 -8.14
CA GLU A 135 11.44 -11.43 -9.28
C GLU A 135 11.36 -12.96 -9.21
N GLN A 136 11.56 -13.55 -8.03
CA GLN A 136 11.45 -15.01 -7.81
C GLN A 136 10.04 -15.54 -8.08
N GLN A 137 9.00 -14.74 -7.86
CA GLN A 137 7.62 -15.10 -8.20
C GLN A 137 7.24 -14.80 -9.65
N GLY A 138 8.17 -14.24 -10.45
CA GLY A 138 7.94 -13.90 -11.85
C GLY A 138 7.24 -12.56 -12.08
N TRP A 139 7.29 -11.67 -11.09
CA TRP A 139 6.76 -10.30 -11.17
C TRP A 139 7.88 -9.27 -11.23
N ARG A 140 7.55 -8.05 -11.60
CA ARG A 140 8.42 -6.88 -11.38
C ARG A 140 7.97 -6.13 -10.15
N PHE A 141 8.90 -5.68 -9.33
CA PHE A 141 8.57 -4.73 -8.26
C PHE A 141 8.32 -3.35 -8.88
N GLY A 142 7.13 -2.80 -8.66
CA GLY A 142 6.69 -1.54 -9.26
C GLY A 142 6.91 -0.30 -8.37
N GLY A 143 7.20 -0.51 -7.08
CA GLY A 143 7.40 0.56 -6.11
C GLY A 143 8.81 1.15 -6.15
N VAL A 144 8.91 2.48 -6.01
CA VAL A 144 10.21 3.16 -5.78
C VAL A 144 10.64 3.11 -4.32
N ILE A 145 9.70 2.77 -3.43
CA ILE A 145 9.90 2.45 -2.03
C ILE A 145 9.18 1.15 -1.70
N GLY A 146 9.55 0.50 -0.62
CA GLY A 146 8.87 -0.67 -0.05
C GLY A 146 8.18 -0.32 1.27
N GLY A 147 7.93 0.97 1.52
CA GLY A 147 7.23 1.44 2.70
C GLY A 147 7.79 2.74 3.28
N HIS A 148 7.12 3.22 4.30
CA HIS A 148 7.47 4.45 5.02
C HIS A 148 6.97 4.41 6.47
N ILE A 149 7.31 5.43 7.25
CA ILE A 149 6.80 5.58 8.63
C ILE A 149 5.40 6.20 8.64
N VAL A 150 4.65 5.89 9.69
CA VAL A 150 3.44 6.60 10.11
C VAL A 150 3.59 7.06 11.56
N GLY A 151 2.72 7.96 11.99
CA GLY A 151 2.81 8.54 13.32
C GLY A 151 1.51 9.16 13.82
N GLU A 152 1.62 9.98 14.84
CA GLU A 152 0.52 10.80 15.32
C GLU A 152 0.21 11.91 14.31
N PHE A 153 -1.05 12.09 13.96
CA PHE A 153 -1.49 13.06 12.93
C PHE A 153 -1.59 14.49 13.50
N PRO A 154 -1.13 15.51 12.77
CA PRO A 154 -0.30 15.39 11.58
C PRO A 154 1.12 14.98 11.97
N HIS A 155 1.65 13.92 11.40
CA HIS A 155 3.01 13.56 11.71
C HIS A 155 3.92 14.75 11.37
N ALA A 156 4.64 15.20 12.37
CA ALA A 156 5.57 16.29 12.21
C ALA A 156 6.56 15.92 11.11
N HIS A 157 6.95 16.88 10.28
CA HIS A 157 8.09 16.71 9.41
C HIS A 157 9.31 16.43 10.30
N LEU A 158 9.61 15.15 10.50
CA LEU A 158 10.74 14.74 11.28
C LEU A 158 12.01 15.34 10.65
N PRO A 159 12.90 15.91 11.45
CA PRO A 159 14.16 16.46 10.94
C PRO A 159 15.00 15.32 10.35
N GLY A 160 15.62 15.56 9.21
CA GLY A 160 16.52 14.62 8.55
C GLY A 160 16.21 14.40 7.07
N GLU A 161 16.96 13.50 6.46
CA GLU A 161 16.78 13.15 5.07
C GLU A 161 15.59 12.22 4.91
N LYS A 162 14.68 12.51 3.96
CA LYS A 162 13.45 11.73 3.71
C LYS A 162 13.71 10.24 3.45
N ASP A 163 14.90 9.88 2.97
CA ASP A 163 15.25 8.49 2.71
C ASP A 163 15.28 7.63 3.98
N PHE A 164 15.68 8.22 5.12
CA PHE A 164 15.66 7.52 6.41
C PHE A 164 14.27 7.21 6.97
N TYR A 165 13.24 7.79 6.40
CA TYR A 165 11.83 7.53 6.75
C TYR A 165 11.13 6.64 5.72
N ARG A 166 11.91 6.00 4.83
CA ARG A 166 11.42 5.13 3.77
C ARG A 166 12.20 3.84 3.70
N ILE A 167 11.52 2.77 3.32
CA ILE A 167 12.15 1.51 2.95
C ILE A 167 12.55 1.64 1.48
N ASN A 168 13.83 1.96 1.23
CA ASN A 168 14.36 2.18 -0.11
C ASN A 168 15.87 1.86 -0.16
N PRO A 169 16.48 1.77 -1.35
CA PRO A 169 17.90 1.41 -1.48
C PRO A 169 18.89 2.38 -0.81
N ALA A 170 18.50 3.64 -0.59
CA ALA A 170 19.36 4.63 0.04
C ALA A 170 19.32 4.57 1.58
N ASN A 171 18.29 3.95 2.16
CA ASN A 171 18.17 3.83 3.61
C ASN A 171 19.03 2.68 4.16
N THR A 172 20.26 3.01 4.53
CA THR A 172 21.21 2.08 5.17
C THR A 172 21.08 2.02 6.70
N GLY A 173 20.18 2.83 7.29
CA GLY A 173 19.89 2.84 8.72
C GLY A 173 19.05 1.63 9.13
N ARG A 174 19.24 1.17 10.38
CA ARG A 174 18.40 0.12 10.95
C ARG A 174 16.99 0.66 11.15
N LEU A 175 15.99 -0.11 10.75
CA LEU A 175 14.60 0.31 10.85
C LEU A 175 14.12 0.42 12.30
N ARG A 176 14.75 -0.30 13.22
CA ARG A 176 14.41 -0.29 14.66
C ARG A 176 15.19 0.75 15.47
N ASP A 177 16.07 1.52 14.84
CA ASP A 177 16.66 2.65 15.53
C ASP A 177 15.59 3.71 15.81
N PRO A 178 15.61 4.37 16.99
CA PRO A 178 14.64 5.42 17.28
C PRO A 178 14.78 6.60 16.30
N ASP A 179 13.74 7.39 16.22
CA ASP A 179 13.78 8.65 15.49
C ASP A 179 14.69 9.69 16.20
N PRO A 180 14.93 10.87 15.60
CA PRO A 180 15.72 11.92 16.22
C PRO A 180 15.17 12.48 17.54
N LEU A 181 13.90 12.18 17.86
CA LEU A 181 13.26 12.54 19.12
C LEU A 181 13.34 11.41 20.16
N GLY A 182 13.94 10.26 19.80
CA GLY A 182 14.10 9.10 20.68
C GLY A 182 12.85 8.22 20.76
N GLN A 183 11.92 8.34 19.80
CA GLN A 183 10.69 7.54 19.75
C GLN A 183 10.85 6.35 18.78
N ASP A 184 10.14 5.26 19.07
CA ASP A 184 10.09 4.12 18.18
C ASP A 184 9.37 4.50 16.88
N ARG A 185 9.89 4.01 15.75
CA ARG A 185 9.31 4.25 14.43
C ARG A 185 8.33 3.13 14.08
N LEU A 186 7.14 3.51 13.65
CA LEU A 186 6.13 2.61 13.12
C LEU A 186 6.25 2.53 11.60
N TRP A 187 6.45 1.34 11.06
CA TRP A 187 6.71 1.13 9.64
C TRP A 187 5.52 0.52 8.93
N ILE A 188 5.12 1.13 7.84
CA ILE A 188 4.28 0.53 6.82
C ILE A 188 5.19 -0.21 5.84
N GLY A 189 4.82 -1.45 5.51
CA GLY A 189 5.41 -2.21 4.42
C GLY A 189 4.51 -2.15 3.20
N GLU A 190 5.09 -1.89 2.03
CA GLU A 190 4.39 -1.77 0.75
C GLU A 190 4.93 -2.80 -0.25
N ILE A 191 4.03 -3.52 -0.90
CA ILE A 191 4.33 -4.40 -2.03
C ILE A 191 3.55 -3.93 -3.25
N HIS A 192 4.24 -3.51 -4.29
CA HIS A 192 3.66 -3.17 -5.58
C HIS A 192 4.20 -4.13 -6.64
N LEU A 193 3.36 -5.02 -7.14
CA LEU A 193 3.73 -5.98 -8.18
C LEU A 193 3.17 -5.56 -9.54
N VAL A 194 3.97 -5.76 -10.58
CA VAL A 194 3.59 -5.49 -11.96
C VAL A 194 3.93 -6.71 -12.81
N SER A 195 3.02 -7.10 -13.71
CA SER A 195 3.27 -8.18 -14.68
C SER A 195 4.52 -7.88 -15.51
N VAL A 196 5.22 -8.93 -15.95
CA VAL A 196 6.48 -8.79 -16.69
C VAL A 196 6.31 -7.97 -17.97
N ASP A 197 5.20 -8.16 -18.67
CA ASP A 197 4.83 -7.41 -19.87
C ASP A 197 4.32 -5.99 -19.59
N GLY A 198 4.10 -5.65 -18.31
CA GLY A 198 3.60 -4.37 -17.89
C GLY A 198 2.11 -4.14 -18.19
N SER A 199 1.33 -5.19 -18.43
CA SER A 199 -0.10 -5.06 -18.77
C SER A 199 -0.98 -4.73 -17.58
N PHE A 200 -0.67 -5.23 -16.39
CA PHE A 200 -1.40 -4.95 -15.13
C PHE A 200 -0.46 -4.91 -13.93
N GLY A 201 -0.95 -4.40 -12.83
CA GLY A 201 -0.23 -4.34 -11.55
C GLY A 201 -1.20 -4.26 -10.38
N GLY A 202 -0.69 -4.44 -9.17
CA GLY A 202 -1.46 -4.36 -7.94
C GLY A 202 -0.59 -3.93 -6.77
N PHE A 203 -1.25 -3.57 -5.69
CA PHE A 203 -0.66 -2.97 -4.50
C PHE A 203 -1.22 -3.58 -3.22
N TYR A 204 -0.38 -3.70 -2.21
CA TYR A 204 -0.75 -4.12 -0.87
C TYR A 204 0.16 -3.43 0.14
N GLU A 205 -0.44 -2.90 1.19
CA GLU A 205 0.32 -2.31 2.30
C GLU A 205 -0.38 -2.49 3.63
N ARG A 206 0.43 -2.49 4.68
CA ARG A 206 0.00 -2.64 6.06
C ARG A 206 1.15 -2.32 7.01
N LEU A 207 0.82 -2.11 8.29
CA LEU A 207 1.81 -2.02 9.36
C LEU A 207 2.63 -3.33 9.45
N LEU A 208 3.96 -3.20 9.62
CA LEU A 208 4.89 -4.34 9.71
C LEU A 208 4.93 -5.01 11.10
N ASP A 209 4.44 -4.35 12.14
CA ASP A 209 4.40 -4.87 13.51
C ASP A 209 3.33 -5.94 13.75
#